data_720195162afe5809dabfdf89e5039ce6
#
_entry.id   720195162afe5809dabfdf89e5039ce6
#
_cell.length_a   1.000
_cell.length_b   1.000
_cell.length_c   1.000
_cell.angle_alpha   90.00
_cell.angle_beta   90.00
_cell.angle_gamma   90.00
#
_symmetry.space_group_name_H-M   'P 1'
#
loop_
_entity.id
_entity.type
_entity.pdbx_description
1 polymer ?
#
loop_
_entity_poly.entity_id
_entity_poly.type
_entity_poly.pdbx_seq_one_letter_code
_entity_poly.pdbx_strand_id
1 'polypeptide(L)'
;KGKSGWKCYIDRTRRIFGDGDGACIQPQEDAVSVAELSGWKKNDYDDAQWKIAVPKTMFDLLFSDAPGTLVSRTIPQQRHIEKYFVGVQEIRSLNEAEKICLKESYEQMLDGARIVEIPPYTEQTVEISAGTEQCGYLLYKFAGGAGAKITTQCSECYVSMETDENGNITR
;
A
#
# COMPACT_ATOMS: atom_id res chain seq x y z
N LYS A 1 12.10 -3.34 39.13
CA LYS A 1 11.93 -2.58 37.85
C LYS A 1 12.18 -3.59 36.73
N GLY A 2 11.09 -4.19 36.22
CA GLY A 2 11.16 -5.17 35.16
C GLY A 2 11.73 -4.54 33.92
N LYS A 3 12.82 -5.10 33.42
CA LYS A 3 13.28 -4.76 32.08
C LYS A 3 12.20 -5.32 31.13
N SER A 4 11.51 -4.45 30.39
CA SER A 4 10.70 -4.88 29.28
C SER A 4 11.63 -5.71 28.35
N GLY A 5 11.23 -6.95 28.04
CA GLY A 5 11.93 -7.76 27.04
C GLY A 5 11.67 -7.30 25.61
N TRP A 6 10.89 -6.24 25.43
CA TRP A 6 10.54 -5.69 24.14
C TRP A 6 11.64 -4.77 23.62
N LYS A 7 11.91 -4.88 22.34
CA LYS A 7 12.76 -3.97 21.62
C LYS A 7 11.94 -3.15 20.61
N CYS A 8 12.43 -2.00 20.24
CA CYS A 8 11.79 -1.11 19.29
C CYS A 8 12.79 -0.55 18.30
N TYR A 9 12.30 -0.30 17.10
CA TYR A 9 13.01 0.35 16.02
C TYR A 9 12.10 1.40 15.41
N ILE A 10 12.65 2.56 15.08
CA ILE A 10 11.90 3.61 14.39
C ILE A 10 12.18 3.44 12.90
N ASP A 11 11.21 2.92 12.18
CA ASP A 11 11.29 2.82 10.72
C ASP A 11 11.15 4.21 10.10
N ARG A 12 12.24 4.72 9.55
CA ARG A 12 12.28 6.00 8.83
C ARG A 12 12.30 5.82 7.31
N THR A 13 12.16 4.60 6.85
CA THR A 13 12.11 4.28 5.42
C THR A 13 10.75 4.52 4.83
N ARG A 14 9.76 4.80 5.68
CA ARG A 14 8.39 5.10 5.32
C ARG A 14 8.03 6.52 5.71
N ARG A 15 7.50 7.24 4.77
CA ARG A 15 6.92 8.56 4.99
C ARG A 15 5.43 8.47 4.69
N ILE A 16 4.63 8.81 5.68
CA ILE A 16 3.18 8.94 5.51
C ILE A 16 2.90 10.42 5.33
N PHE A 17 2.19 10.77 4.29
CA PHE A 17 1.78 12.15 4.03
C PHE A 17 0.34 12.16 3.51
N GLY A 18 -0.36 13.25 3.72
CA GLY A 18 -1.68 13.52 3.19
C GLY A 18 -1.79 15.01 2.96
N ASP A 19 -2.47 15.38 1.92
CA ASP A 19 -2.89 16.74 1.70
C ASP A 19 -3.98 17.06 2.71
N GLY A 20 -3.69 17.96 3.63
CA GLY A 20 -4.53 18.29 4.78
C GLY A 20 -5.90 18.90 4.46
N ASP A 21 -6.41 18.76 3.25
CA ASP A 21 -7.50 19.58 2.74
C ASP A 21 -8.86 18.87 2.65
N GLY A 22 -9.08 17.79 3.34
CA GLY A 22 -10.39 17.29 3.08
C GLY A 22 -10.94 16.15 3.92
N ALA A 23 -12.21 16.01 3.83
CA ALA A 23 -13.03 15.05 4.53
C ALA A 23 -12.74 13.57 4.21
N CYS A 24 -11.85 13.30 3.25
CA CYS A 24 -11.46 11.95 2.83
C CYS A 24 -9.95 11.86 2.60
N ILE A 25 -9.16 12.15 3.61
CA ILE A 25 -7.71 12.03 3.53
C ILE A 25 -7.37 10.54 3.47
N GLN A 26 -6.98 10.07 2.31
CA GLN A 26 -6.31 8.79 2.19
C GLN A 26 -4.83 9.02 2.46
N PRO A 27 -4.27 8.45 3.54
CA PRO A 27 -2.85 8.59 3.79
C PRO A 27 -2.07 7.94 2.66
N GLN A 28 -1.19 8.71 2.05
CA GLN A 28 -0.26 8.21 1.07
C GLN A 28 1.01 7.77 1.76
N GLU A 29 1.62 6.73 1.29
CA GLU A 29 2.85 6.18 1.83
C GLU A 29 3.94 6.20 0.77
N ASP A 30 5.06 6.82 1.10
CA ASP A 30 6.30 6.72 0.33
C ASP A 30 7.25 5.81 1.12
N ALA A 31 7.63 4.68 0.53
CA ALA A 31 8.40 3.66 1.21
C ALA A 31 9.62 3.23 0.39
N VAL A 32 10.75 3.15 1.06
CA VAL A 32 12.01 2.64 0.49
C VAL A 32 12.37 1.32 1.17
N SER A 33 12.54 0.26 0.39
CA SER A 33 13.01 -1.01 0.91
C SER A 33 14.49 -0.93 1.25
N VAL A 34 14.84 -1.24 2.49
CA VAL A 34 16.21 -1.28 2.97
C VAL A 34 16.58 -2.67 3.47
N ALA A 35 17.82 -3.07 3.21
CA ALA A 35 18.29 -4.41 3.54
C ALA A 35 18.26 -4.68 5.05
N GLU A 36 18.50 -3.67 5.89
CA GLU A 36 18.52 -3.77 7.34
C GLU A 36 17.17 -4.21 7.94
N LEU A 37 16.08 -3.91 7.27
CA LEU A 37 14.74 -4.33 7.71
C LEU A 37 14.25 -5.58 6.98
N SER A 38 15.02 -6.12 6.04
CA SER A 38 14.62 -7.34 5.33
C SER A 38 14.50 -8.51 6.30
N GLY A 39 13.32 -9.11 6.35
CA GLY A 39 13.08 -10.28 7.19
C GLY A 39 12.85 -9.99 8.68
N TRP A 40 12.63 -8.75 9.10
CA TRP A 40 12.45 -8.38 10.52
C TRP A 40 11.33 -9.16 11.25
N LYS A 41 10.41 -9.76 10.50
CA LYS A 41 9.34 -10.61 11.05
C LYS A 41 9.76 -12.06 11.27
N LYS A 42 10.96 -12.45 10.86
CA LYS A 42 11.47 -13.81 11.04
C LYS A 42 12.03 -14.00 12.43
N ASN A 43 11.96 -15.24 12.96
CA ASN A 43 12.44 -15.55 14.29
C ASN A 43 13.96 -15.47 14.45
N ASP A 44 14.70 -15.57 13.34
CA ASP A 44 16.16 -15.53 13.27
C ASP A 44 16.70 -14.15 12.87
N TYR A 45 15.86 -13.13 12.88
CA TYR A 45 16.28 -11.76 12.57
C TYR A 45 17.20 -11.21 13.66
N ASP A 46 18.32 -10.63 13.27
CA ASP A 46 19.23 -9.96 14.18
C ASP A 46 18.72 -8.58 14.57
N ASP A 47 18.17 -8.47 15.76
CA ASP A 47 17.66 -7.23 16.34
C ASP A 47 18.65 -6.59 17.35
N ALA A 48 19.93 -6.93 17.28
CA ALA A 48 20.94 -6.46 18.25
C ALA A 48 21.02 -4.92 18.31
N GLN A 49 20.76 -4.24 17.20
CA GLN A 49 20.79 -2.78 17.11
C GLN A 49 19.48 -2.11 17.57
N TRP A 50 18.44 -2.88 17.85
CA TRP A 50 17.19 -2.32 18.30
C TRP A 50 17.27 -1.87 19.76
N LYS A 51 16.63 -0.76 20.07
CA LYS A 51 16.62 -0.22 21.43
C LYS A 51 15.62 -0.95 22.30
N ILE A 52 15.96 -1.10 23.58
CA ILE A 52 15.00 -1.62 24.55
C ILE A 52 13.86 -0.62 24.70
N ALA A 53 12.63 -1.11 24.61
CA ALA A 53 11.45 -0.30 24.80
C ALA A 53 11.36 0.20 26.24
N VAL A 54 11.07 1.47 26.38
CA VAL A 54 10.92 2.12 27.69
C VAL A 54 9.43 2.19 28.01
N PRO A 55 8.98 1.58 29.10
CA PRO A 55 7.58 1.71 29.52
C PRO A 55 7.28 3.18 29.84
N LYS A 56 6.16 3.66 29.36
CA LYS A 56 5.65 4.99 29.65
C LYS A 56 4.54 4.93 30.68
N THR A 57 4.54 5.88 31.60
CA THR A 57 3.46 6.09 32.54
C THR A 57 2.54 7.20 32.08
N MET A 58 1.39 7.33 32.72
CA MET A 58 0.45 8.42 32.43
C MET A 58 1.09 9.79 32.58
N PHE A 59 2.06 9.98 33.47
CA PHE A 59 2.77 11.23 33.67
C PHE A 59 3.77 11.57 32.55
N ASP A 60 4.24 10.57 31.82
CA ASP A 60 5.13 10.78 30.67
C ASP A 60 4.38 11.30 29.45
N LEU A 61 3.05 11.36 29.50
CA LEU A 61 2.15 11.69 28.40
C LEU A 61 1.40 13.02 28.65
N LEU A 62 2.00 13.93 29.39
CA LEU A 62 1.39 15.20 29.85
C LEU A 62 0.79 16.08 28.72
N PHE A 63 1.15 15.83 27.47
CA PHE A 63 0.66 16.59 26.31
C PHE A 63 0.04 15.72 25.22
N SER A 64 -0.20 14.45 25.51
CA SER A 64 -0.91 13.53 24.62
C SER A 64 -2.06 12.87 25.38
N ASP A 65 -3.07 12.46 24.67
CA ASP A 65 -4.15 11.67 25.25
C ASP A 65 -3.57 10.46 25.95
N ALA A 66 -3.80 10.37 27.25
CA ALA A 66 -3.38 9.20 28.03
C ALA A 66 -4.04 7.96 27.43
N PRO A 67 -3.29 6.85 27.29
CA PRO A 67 -3.91 5.62 26.84
C PRO A 67 -5.04 5.29 27.83
N GLY A 68 -6.25 5.20 27.31
CA GLY A 68 -7.41 4.82 28.10
C GLY A 68 -7.25 3.44 28.73
N THR A 69 -8.12 3.11 29.65
CA THR A 69 -8.19 1.75 30.19
C THR A 69 -8.56 0.77 29.09
N LEU A 70 -7.78 -0.30 28.94
CA LEU A 70 -8.12 -1.36 28.00
C LEU A 70 -9.36 -2.10 28.51
N VAL A 71 -10.39 -2.12 27.69
CA VAL A 71 -11.63 -2.87 27.93
C VAL A 71 -11.79 -3.96 26.88
N SER A 72 -12.51 -5.01 27.25
CA SER A 72 -12.82 -6.06 26.29
C SER A 72 -13.61 -5.50 25.11
N ARG A 73 -13.22 -5.90 23.91
CA ARG A 73 -13.92 -5.50 22.68
C ARG A 73 -15.33 -6.08 22.67
N THR A 74 -16.33 -5.23 22.46
CA THR A 74 -17.75 -5.63 22.40
C THR A 74 -18.27 -5.84 20.98
N ILE A 75 -17.51 -5.36 19.97
CA ILE A 75 -17.86 -5.53 18.56
C ILE A 75 -17.02 -6.65 17.93
N PRO A 76 -17.54 -7.35 16.91
CA PRO A 76 -16.79 -8.38 16.20
C PRO A 76 -15.47 -7.87 15.63
N GLN A 77 -14.50 -8.77 15.47
CA GLN A 77 -13.28 -8.46 14.74
C GLN A 77 -13.60 -8.24 13.25
N GLN A 78 -12.87 -7.33 12.63
CA GLN A 78 -12.94 -7.18 11.18
C GLN A 78 -12.47 -8.47 10.51
N ARG A 79 -13.20 -8.89 9.48
CA ARG A 79 -12.74 -9.99 8.65
C ARG A 79 -11.68 -9.48 7.68
N HIS A 80 -10.54 -10.14 7.70
CA HIS A 80 -9.50 -9.94 6.70
C HIS A 80 -9.56 -11.11 5.73
N ILE A 81 -9.85 -10.81 4.48
CA ILE A 81 -9.89 -11.80 3.39
C ILE A 81 -8.96 -11.32 2.28
N GLU A 82 -8.22 -12.24 1.71
CA GLU A 82 -7.44 -11.98 0.51
C GLU A 82 -8.37 -12.00 -0.70
N LYS A 83 -8.29 -10.97 -1.51
CA LYS A 83 -9.05 -10.84 -2.75
C LYS A 83 -8.12 -10.51 -3.89
N TYR A 84 -8.50 -10.96 -5.06
CA TYR A 84 -7.79 -10.68 -6.30
C TYR A 84 -8.55 -9.62 -7.10
N PHE A 85 -7.83 -8.89 -7.91
CA PHE A 85 -8.43 -8.00 -8.90
C PHE A 85 -9.13 -8.81 -9.98
N VAL A 86 -10.15 -8.24 -10.60
CA VAL A 86 -11.04 -9.00 -11.50
C VAL A 86 -10.69 -8.85 -12.97
N GLY A 87 -9.84 -7.89 -13.33
CA GLY A 87 -9.42 -7.75 -14.71
C GLY A 87 -8.59 -6.51 -14.98
N VAL A 88 -8.04 -6.47 -16.18
CA VAL A 88 -7.27 -5.34 -16.71
C VAL A 88 -8.19 -4.48 -17.56
N GLN A 89 -8.34 -3.22 -17.21
CA GLN A 89 -9.16 -2.25 -17.95
C GLN A 89 -8.40 -1.69 -19.15
N GLU A 90 -7.22 -1.14 -18.90
CA GLU A 90 -6.43 -0.51 -19.95
C GLU A 90 -4.93 -0.70 -19.72
N ILE A 91 -4.19 -0.76 -20.79
CA ILE A 91 -2.73 -0.64 -20.82
C ILE A 91 -2.38 0.51 -21.74
N ARG A 92 -1.70 1.52 -21.18
CA ARG A 92 -1.30 2.72 -21.92
C ARG A 92 0.12 2.58 -22.46
N SER A 93 0.44 3.40 -23.44
CA SER A 93 1.79 3.59 -24.00
C SER A 93 2.31 2.47 -24.91
N LEU A 94 1.45 1.58 -25.41
CA LEU A 94 1.83 0.50 -26.30
C LEU A 94 0.99 0.48 -27.58
N ASN A 95 1.51 -0.17 -28.64
CA ASN A 95 0.71 -0.44 -29.82
C ASN A 95 -0.35 -1.51 -29.53
N GLU A 96 -1.40 -1.61 -30.33
CA GLU A 96 -2.56 -2.47 -30.05
C GLU A 96 -2.22 -3.96 -29.96
N ALA A 97 -1.27 -4.45 -30.76
CA ALA A 97 -0.87 -5.86 -30.72
C ALA A 97 -0.13 -6.19 -29.40
N GLU A 98 0.73 -5.30 -28.94
CA GLU A 98 1.44 -5.43 -27.68
C GLU A 98 0.48 -5.33 -26.49
N LYS A 99 -0.52 -4.44 -26.57
CA LYS A 99 -1.56 -4.32 -25.54
C LYS A 99 -2.32 -5.61 -25.34
N ILE A 100 -2.72 -6.29 -26.41
CA ILE A 100 -3.47 -7.56 -26.31
C ILE A 100 -2.65 -8.62 -25.58
N CYS A 101 -1.41 -8.82 -26.00
CA CYS A 101 -0.52 -9.81 -25.39
C CYS A 101 -0.25 -9.52 -23.92
N LEU A 102 -0.02 -8.26 -23.58
CA LEU A 102 0.23 -7.84 -22.21
C LEU A 102 -1.02 -7.91 -21.37
N LYS A 103 -2.17 -7.57 -21.88
CA LYS A 103 -3.45 -7.68 -21.18
C LYS A 103 -3.68 -9.11 -20.69
N GLU A 104 -3.54 -10.10 -21.57
CA GLU A 104 -3.65 -11.52 -21.22
C GLU A 104 -2.63 -11.92 -20.14
N SER A 105 -1.40 -11.43 -20.25
CA SER A 105 -0.36 -11.73 -19.27
C SER A 105 -0.67 -11.14 -17.90
N TYR A 106 -1.17 -9.90 -17.84
CA TYR A 106 -1.58 -9.27 -16.59
C TYR A 106 -2.82 -9.93 -16.00
N GLU A 107 -3.81 -10.32 -16.80
CA GLU A 107 -4.98 -11.05 -16.33
C GLU A 107 -4.59 -12.38 -15.68
N GLN A 108 -3.69 -13.13 -16.29
CA GLN A 108 -3.14 -14.35 -15.70
C GLN A 108 -2.33 -14.11 -14.42
N MET A 109 -1.67 -12.95 -14.31
CA MET A 109 -0.99 -12.55 -13.09
C MET A 109 -1.98 -12.25 -11.97
N LEU A 110 -3.11 -11.61 -12.27
CA LEU A 110 -4.15 -11.30 -11.29
C LEU A 110 -4.74 -12.57 -10.66
N ASP A 111 -4.85 -13.64 -11.42
CA ASP A 111 -5.27 -14.96 -10.94
C ASP A 111 -4.15 -15.72 -10.18
N GLY A 112 -2.96 -15.13 -10.10
CA GLY A 112 -1.80 -15.78 -9.49
C GLY A 112 -1.17 -16.88 -10.33
N ALA A 113 -1.61 -17.08 -11.57
CA ALA A 113 -1.14 -18.14 -12.46
C ALA A 113 0.19 -17.78 -13.15
N ARG A 114 0.54 -16.53 -13.24
CA ARG A 114 1.74 -16.05 -13.96
C ARG A 114 2.41 -14.88 -13.26
N ILE A 115 3.71 -14.72 -13.53
CA ILE A 115 4.48 -13.51 -13.23
C ILE A 115 4.62 -12.72 -14.53
N VAL A 116 4.34 -11.42 -14.47
CA VAL A 116 4.63 -10.52 -15.58
C VAL A 116 6.04 -9.98 -15.41
N GLU A 117 6.84 -10.13 -16.42
CA GLU A 117 8.19 -9.57 -16.49
C GLU A 117 8.15 -8.23 -17.22
N ILE A 118 8.62 -7.18 -16.56
CA ILE A 118 8.75 -5.84 -17.14
C ILE A 118 10.21 -5.66 -17.56
N PRO A 119 10.49 -5.48 -18.86
CA PRO A 119 11.85 -5.31 -19.34
C PRO A 119 12.54 -4.08 -18.74
N PRO A 120 13.87 -4.08 -18.60
CA PRO A 120 14.60 -2.91 -18.14
C PRO A 120 14.39 -1.72 -19.08
N TYR A 121 14.44 -0.51 -18.50
CA TYR A 121 14.28 0.76 -19.23
C TYR A 121 12.93 0.94 -19.94
N THR A 122 11.90 0.24 -19.46
CA THR A 122 10.54 0.40 -19.95
C THR A 122 9.64 0.99 -18.87
N GLU A 123 8.62 1.72 -19.33
CA GLU A 123 7.56 2.23 -18.47
C GLU A 123 6.23 1.65 -18.96
N GLN A 124 5.44 1.13 -18.05
CA GLN A 124 4.12 0.59 -18.32
C GLN A 124 3.10 1.18 -17.36
N THR A 125 1.98 1.63 -17.88
CA THR A 125 0.83 2.04 -17.09
C THR A 125 -0.30 1.05 -17.34
N VAL A 126 -0.75 0.41 -16.26
CA VAL A 126 -1.78 -0.61 -16.31
C VAL A 126 -2.91 -0.23 -15.36
N GLU A 127 -4.12 -0.19 -15.88
CA GLU A 127 -5.33 0.05 -15.11
C GLU A 127 -6.02 -1.26 -14.77
N ILE A 128 -6.23 -1.51 -13.49
CA ILE A 128 -6.70 -2.79 -12.97
C ILE A 128 -7.98 -2.55 -12.19
N SER A 129 -9.01 -3.36 -12.45
CA SER A 129 -10.29 -3.29 -11.76
C SER A 129 -10.35 -4.19 -10.55
N ALA A 130 -10.79 -3.65 -9.43
CA ALA A 130 -11.17 -4.44 -8.24
C ALA A 130 -12.58 -5.03 -8.33
N GLY A 131 -13.35 -4.67 -9.37
CA GLY A 131 -14.72 -5.13 -9.61
C GLY A 131 -15.77 -4.44 -8.76
N THR A 132 -15.44 -4.09 -7.54
CA THR A 132 -16.31 -3.37 -6.60
C THR A 132 -15.46 -2.46 -5.72
N GLU A 133 -16.07 -1.44 -5.17
CA GLU A 133 -15.45 -0.62 -4.14
C GLU A 133 -15.01 -1.47 -2.95
N GLN A 134 -13.81 -1.25 -2.47
CA GLN A 134 -13.18 -2.06 -1.43
C GLN A 134 -12.35 -1.20 -0.50
N CYS A 135 -12.39 -1.55 0.79
CA CYS A 135 -11.43 -1.05 1.76
C CYS A 135 -10.42 -2.14 2.07
N GLY A 136 -9.14 -1.86 1.89
CA GLY A 136 -8.12 -2.88 2.13
C GLY A 136 -6.70 -2.37 1.93
N TYR A 137 -5.77 -3.30 2.03
CA TYR A 137 -4.36 -3.07 1.75
C TYR A 137 -3.98 -3.74 0.45
N LEU A 138 -3.24 -3.04 -0.39
CA LEU A 138 -2.70 -3.60 -1.61
C LEU A 138 -1.51 -4.51 -1.26
N LEU A 139 -1.54 -5.72 -1.78
CA LEU A 139 -0.46 -6.68 -1.62
C LEU A 139 0.28 -6.85 -2.94
N TYR A 140 1.54 -6.48 -2.95
CA TYR A 140 2.42 -6.65 -4.09
C TYR A 140 3.39 -7.79 -3.85
N LYS A 141 3.56 -8.63 -4.86
CA LYS A 141 4.61 -9.66 -4.91
C LYS A 141 5.49 -9.36 -6.11
N PHE A 142 6.72 -8.95 -5.87
CA PHE A 142 7.68 -8.67 -6.93
C PHE A 142 9.07 -9.14 -6.54
N ALA A 143 9.91 -9.36 -7.54
CA ALA A 143 11.30 -9.74 -7.39
C ALA A 143 12.16 -9.04 -8.45
N GLY A 144 13.42 -8.78 -8.14
CA GLY A 144 14.32 -8.05 -9.03
C GLY A 144 14.01 -6.56 -9.08
N GLY A 145 14.40 -5.92 -10.17
CA GLY A 145 14.08 -4.52 -10.45
C GLY A 145 14.81 -3.52 -9.56
N ALA A 146 16.07 -3.75 -9.23
CA ALA A 146 16.86 -2.78 -8.45
C ALA A 146 16.83 -1.40 -9.13
N GLY A 147 16.35 -0.38 -8.40
CA GLY A 147 16.17 0.97 -8.92
C GLY A 147 14.87 1.20 -9.70
N ALA A 148 14.03 0.18 -9.88
CA ALA A 148 12.69 0.36 -10.45
C ALA A 148 11.78 1.14 -9.50
N LYS A 149 10.85 1.89 -10.08
CA LYS A 149 9.83 2.63 -9.35
C LYS A 149 8.45 2.10 -9.71
N ILE A 150 7.65 1.79 -8.71
CA ILE A 150 6.24 1.44 -8.85
C ILE A 150 5.44 2.58 -8.24
N THR A 151 4.52 3.15 -9.01
CA THR A 151 3.58 4.14 -8.52
C THR A 151 2.18 3.56 -8.64
N THR A 152 1.41 3.60 -7.57
CA THR A 152 0.03 3.14 -7.58
C THR A 152 -0.88 4.29 -7.19
N GLN A 153 -1.94 4.46 -7.95
CA GLN A 153 -3.02 5.38 -7.66
C GLN A 153 -4.32 4.59 -7.59
N CYS A 154 -5.08 4.78 -6.53
CA CYS A 154 -6.40 4.21 -6.38
C CYS A 154 -7.46 5.27 -6.69
N SER A 155 -8.51 4.87 -7.39
CA SER A 155 -9.66 5.73 -7.70
C SER A 155 -10.94 4.92 -7.54
N GLU A 156 -11.98 5.55 -7.02
CA GLU A 156 -13.30 4.92 -6.87
C GLU A 156 -14.06 4.90 -8.20
N CYS A 157 -13.80 5.87 -9.06
CA CYS A 157 -14.44 5.97 -10.37
C CYS A 157 -13.56 6.73 -11.37
N TYR A 158 -13.82 6.49 -12.64
CA TYR A 158 -13.33 7.34 -13.71
C TYR A 158 -14.29 8.50 -13.89
N VAL A 159 -13.81 9.70 -13.73
CA VAL A 159 -14.56 10.90 -14.09
C VAL A 159 -13.99 11.40 -15.41
N SER A 160 -14.77 11.28 -16.48
CA SER A 160 -14.49 12.03 -17.70
C SER A 160 -14.75 13.50 -17.40
N MET A 161 -13.72 14.32 -17.40
CA MET A 161 -13.87 15.77 -17.33
C MET A 161 -14.09 16.32 -18.76
N GLU A 162 -15.17 15.93 -19.39
CA GLU A 162 -15.60 16.60 -20.60
C GLU A 162 -16.34 17.87 -20.21
N THR A 163 -15.93 18.98 -20.75
CA THR A 163 -16.67 20.24 -20.63
C THR A 163 -17.62 20.37 -21.81
N ASP A 164 -18.89 20.71 -21.51
CA ASP A 164 -19.83 21.07 -22.54
C ASP A 164 -19.47 22.42 -23.21
N GLU A 165 -20.20 22.79 -24.24
CA GLU A 165 -20.01 24.04 -24.98
C GLU A 165 -20.12 25.30 -24.10
N ASN A 166 -20.67 25.19 -22.89
CA ASN A 166 -20.86 26.25 -21.90
C ASN A 166 -19.80 26.21 -20.80
N GLY A 167 -18.83 25.27 -20.86
CA GLY A 167 -17.78 25.12 -19.84
C GLY A 167 -18.21 24.34 -18.59
N ASN A 168 -19.36 23.70 -18.59
CA ASN A 168 -19.78 22.85 -17.48
C ASN A 168 -19.15 21.46 -17.59
N ILE A 169 -18.75 20.91 -16.46
CA ILE A 169 -18.21 19.54 -16.40
C ILE A 169 -19.38 18.57 -16.58
N THR A 170 -19.34 17.79 -17.66
CA THR A 170 -20.24 16.66 -17.88
C THR A 170 -19.64 15.40 -17.26
N ARG A 171 -20.45 14.69 -16.50
CA ARG A 171 -20.09 13.42 -15.86
C ARG A 171 -20.61 12.25 -16.69
#